data_6c9cb80ab85e9a7a36e311f1db7652ac
#
_entry.id   6c9cb80ab85e9a7a36e311f1db7652ac
#
_cell.length_a   1.000
_cell.length_b   1.000
_cell.length_c   1.000
_cell.angle_alpha   90.00
_cell.angle_beta   90.00
_cell.angle_gamma   90.00
#
_symmetry.space_group_name_H-M   'P 1'
#
loop_
_entity.id
_entity.type
_entity.pdbx_description
1 polymer ?
#
loop_
_entity_poly.entity_id
_entity_poly.type
_entity_poly.pdbx_seq_one_letter_code
_entity_poly.pdbx_strand_id
1 'polypeptide(L)'
;MRPRFPAAFIAAALFAAAVTAGPAAAEMRQFGGLIFPVPPQFDDPVGTDPSQRAMWSNLPDDRCEYCRILIGPEAKASGSISRWLDQNREAFVDEDERGDFKVGKPATNTPLGKRDAAMLAQSDGSDMQVLVAIEAGGRFHLLGFDGDGGDEDELAETGAVLTETFLPWLATLRFRAEGAPSLLPEPVAGGMEGLWWGWRSDVTLGTDMMMKTQNSYRTVTFWPDGTFYDGTPPLGLAPPDRAALDAGRDTDWGNYVRQGGGMVLTYADGRTEKAAREGDGWTTGGFTLNRVEPLPDGTRIDGRISWISFSGFAPGTGMTGGAGGGGETVFHPDGRYEGSSFGTAFGSFAEGGGFSVGGGDDAAGGRYEVRDGLLVFAPQKGKAERAVLAFSADDSVMLGTDFLEGSVSPPR
;
A
#
# COMPACT_ATOMS: atom_id res chain seq x y z
N MET A 1 -16.54 2.91 -36.67
CA MET A 1 -15.89 1.62 -36.96
C MET A 1 -15.03 1.33 -35.77
N ARG A 2 -15.29 0.28 -35.01
CA ARG A 2 -14.51 -0.02 -33.78
C ARG A 2 -13.17 -0.64 -34.19
N PRO A 3 -12.03 -0.18 -33.67
CA PRO A 3 -10.73 -0.77 -33.96
C PRO A 3 -10.75 -2.24 -33.53
N ARG A 4 -10.40 -3.13 -34.44
CA ARG A 4 -10.16 -4.55 -34.12
C ARG A 4 -8.68 -4.71 -33.83
N PHE A 5 -8.32 -4.97 -32.61
CA PHE A 5 -6.96 -5.32 -32.22
C PHE A 5 -6.41 -6.43 -33.12
N PRO A 6 -5.32 -6.23 -33.83
CA PRO A 6 -4.64 -7.31 -34.52
C PRO A 6 -3.80 -8.06 -33.46
N ALA A 7 -4.38 -9.10 -32.86
CA ALA A 7 -3.69 -9.99 -31.90
C ALA A 7 -2.37 -10.62 -32.44
N ALA A 8 -2.03 -10.35 -33.68
CA ALA A 8 -0.79 -10.80 -34.32
C ALA A 8 0.45 -9.99 -33.91
N PHE A 9 0.30 -8.79 -33.38
CA PHE A 9 1.46 -7.95 -32.99
C PHE A 9 2.11 -8.34 -31.65
N ILE A 10 1.36 -8.91 -30.72
CA ILE A 10 1.85 -9.22 -29.37
C ILE A 10 2.76 -10.45 -29.36
N ALA A 11 2.55 -11.42 -30.24
CA ALA A 11 3.33 -12.65 -30.25
C ALA A 11 4.76 -12.51 -30.84
N ALA A 12 5.03 -11.46 -31.63
CA ALA A 12 6.32 -11.29 -32.30
C ALA A 12 7.36 -10.50 -31.48
N ALA A 13 6.94 -9.72 -30.48
CA ALA A 13 7.84 -8.84 -29.72
C ALA A 13 8.67 -9.56 -28.64
N LEU A 14 8.33 -10.79 -28.26
CA LEU A 14 8.99 -11.54 -27.18
C LEU A 14 10.41 -12.05 -27.49
N PHE A 15 10.92 -11.89 -28.72
CA PHE A 15 12.14 -12.58 -29.14
C PHE A 15 13.40 -11.71 -29.36
N ALA A 16 13.35 -10.40 -29.16
CA ALA A 16 14.46 -9.51 -29.55
C ALA A 16 15.00 -8.57 -28.45
N ALA A 17 14.77 -8.81 -27.21
CA ALA A 17 15.38 -7.99 -26.15
C ALA A 17 16.86 -8.34 -25.97
N ALA A 18 17.73 -7.73 -26.79
CA ALA A 18 19.18 -7.72 -26.60
C ALA A 18 19.52 -6.92 -25.35
N VAL A 19 20.19 -7.55 -24.41
CA VAL A 19 20.75 -6.92 -23.21
C VAL A 19 21.79 -5.89 -23.64
N THR A 20 21.45 -4.61 -23.60
CA THR A 20 22.40 -3.51 -23.76
C THR A 20 22.60 -2.80 -22.44
N ALA A 21 23.86 -2.60 -22.09
CA ALA A 21 24.51 -1.71 -21.12
C ALA A 21 23.68 -1.30 -19.88
N GLY A 22 24.23 -1.65 -18.71
CA GLY A 22 23.60 -1.40 -17.42
C GLY A 22 23.27 0.06 -17.14
N PRO A 23 22.01 0.38 -16.86
CA PRO A 23 21.65 1.56 -16.10
C PRO A 23 22.12 1.44 -14.65
N ALA A 24 22.11 2.58 -13.93
CA ALA A 24 22.21 2.55 -12.47
C ALA A 24 21.37 1.39 -11.93
N ALA A 25 21.92 0.62 -11.00
CA ALA A 25 21.26 -0.61 -10.53
C ALA A 25 19.82 -0.28 -10.14
N ALA A 26 18.88 -0.80 -10.90
CA ALA A 26 17.45 -0.56 -10.64
C ALA A 26 17.14 -1.01 -9.22
N GLU A 27 16.37 -0.22 -8.52
CA GLU A 27 15.97 -0.54 -7.16
C GLU A 27 15.09 -1.79 -7.16
N MET A 28 15.49 -2.78 -6.37
CA MET A 28 14.80 -4.06 -6.32
C MET A 28 13.68 -3.99 -5.29
N ARG A 29 12.52 -4.53 -5.64
CA ARG A 29 11.37 -4.70 -4.75
C ARG A 29 10.96 -6.16 -4.67
N GLN A 30 10.28 -6.49 -3.59
CA GLN A 30 9.72 -7.83 -3.35
C GLN A 30 8.24 -7.70 -2.98
N PHE A 31 7.40 -8.57 -3.54
CA PHE A 31 6.00 -8.70 -3.14
C PHE A 31 5.62 -10.19 -3.13
N GLY A 32 5.34 -10.71 -1.94
CA GLY A 32 5.18 -12.14 -1.74
C GLY A 32 6.42 -12.93 -2.20
N GLY A 33 6.21 -13.88 -3.08
CA GLY A 33 7.30 -14.69 -3.67
C GLY A 33 8.01 -14.04 -4.85
N LEU A 34 7.56 -12.89 -5.36
CA LEU A 34 8.10 -12.21 -6.52
C LEU A 34 9.13 -11.15 -6.13
N ILE A 35 10.28 -11.13 -6.81
CA ILE A 35 11.32 -10.10 -6.70
C ILE A 35 11.52 -9.48 -8.07
N PHE A 36 11.49 -8.15 -8.14
CA PHE A 36 11.50 -7.40 -9.39
C PHE A 36 12.24 -6.06 -9.26
N PRO A 37 12.86 -5.56 -10.34
CA PRO A 37 13.34 -4.18 -10.39
C PRO A 37 12.17 -3.24 -10.64
N VAL A 38 12.17 -2.07 -10.02
CA VAL A 38 11.26 -0.97 -10.42
C VAL A 38 11.77 -0.39 -11.73
N PRO A 39 10.98 -0.36 -12.81
CA PRO A 39 11.42 0.26 -14.06
C PRO A 39 11.66 1.77 -13.86
N PRO A 40 12.69 2.36 -14.50
CA PRO A 40 13.05 3.77 -14.27
C PRO A 40 11.94 4.78 -14.58
N GLN A 41 10.96 4.39 -15.38
CA GLN A 41 9.82 5.23 -15.77
C GLN A 41 8.59 5.02 -14.88
N PHE A 42 8.72 4.21 -13.82
CA PHE A 42 7.60 3.91 -12.92
C PHE A 42 7.97 4.28 -11.50
N ASP A 43 6.96 4.70 -10.77
CA ASP A 43 7.06 4.95 -9.33
C ASP A 43 7.19 3.66 -8.52
N ASP A 44 7.56 3.79 -7.26
CA ASP A 44 7.56 2.68 -6.33
C ASP A 44 6.17 2.03 -6.24
N PRO A 45 6.11 0.70 -6.07
CA PRO A 45 4.84 0.01 -5.99
C PRO A 45 4.04 0.44 -4.76
N VAL A 46 2.82 0.87 -4.99
CA VAL A 46 1.85 1.20 -3.95
C VAL A 46 0.79 0.12 -3.83
N GLY A 47 0.31 -0.12 -2.61
CA GLY A 47 -0.77 -1.08 -2.36
C GLY A 47 -2.13 -0.47 -2.68
N THR A 48 -2.89 -1.12 -3.54
CA THR A 48 -4.33 -0.83 -3.72
C THR A 48 -5.16 -1.66 -2.75
N ASP A 49 -4.71 -2.88 -2.47
CA ASP A 49 -5.17 -3.75 -1.40
C ASP A 49 -4.02 -4.67 -0.94
N PRO A 50 -4.16 -5.47 0.14
CA PRO A 50 -3.10 -6.36 0.62
C PRO A 50 -2.64 -7.41 -0.39
N SER A 51 -3.46 -7.75 -1.39
CA SER A 51 -3.14 -8.76 -2.40
C SER A 51 -2.54 -8.21 -3.69
N GLN A 52 -2.48 -6.88 -3.84
CA GLN A 52 -2.11 -6.23 -5.08
C GLN A 52 -1.15 -5.05 -4.87
N ARG A 53 -0.35 -4.76 -5.89
CA ARG A 53 0.50 -3.57 -5.99
C ARG A 53 0.39 -3.00 -7.40
N ALA A 54 0.45 -1.67 -7.49
CA ALA A 54 0.50 -0.95 -8.75
C ALA A 54 1.74 -0.05 -8.78
N MET A 55 2.42 -0.02 -9.91
CA MET A 55 3.47 0.95 -10.22
C MET A 55 2.93 1.85 -11.35
N TRP A 56 2.81 3.13 -11.07
CA TRP A 56 2.31 4.12 -12.03
C TRP A 56 3.45 4.65 -12.89
N SER A 57 3.17 4.93 -14.15
CA SER A 57 4.13 5.61 -15.02
C SER A 57 4.32 7.06 -14.57
N ASN A 58 5.57 7.51 -14.58
CA ASN A 58 5.96 8.91 -14.41
C ASN A 58 6.57 9.46 -15.72
N LEU A 59 6.10 8.94 -16.84
CA LEU A 59 6.51 9.39 -18.16
C LEU A 59 6.10 10.85 -18.39
N PRO A 60 6.92 11.65 -19.10
CA PRO A 60 6.52 13.01 -19.47
C PRO A 60 5.27 13.02 -20.34
N ASP A 61 4.54 14.10 -20.26
CA ASP A 61 3.14 14.38 -20.68
C ASP A 61 2.67 13.84 -22.05
N ASP A 62 3.55 13.29 -22.86
CA ASP A 62 3.27 12.84 -24.22
C ASP A 62 3.26 11.31 -24.34
N ARG A 63 3.37 10.55 -23.24
CA ARG A 63 3.46 9.10 -23.28
C ARG A 63 2.68 8.45 -22.15
N CYS A 64 1.49 7.97 -22.46
CA CYS A 64 0.67 7.14 -21.58
C CYS A 64 0.58 7.64 -20.12
N GLU A 65 -0.21 8.67 -19.89
CA GLU A 65 -0.41 9.30 -18.58
C GLU A 65 -0.87 8.30 -17.51
N TYR A 66 -1.65 7.30 -17.90
CA TYR A 66 -2.28 6.33 -16.98
C TYR A 66 -1.73 4.90 -17.10
N CYS A 67 -0.54 4.72 -17.71
CA CYS A 67 0.06 3.39 -17.73
C CYS A 67 0.45 2.92 -16.32
N ARG A 68 0.10 1.68 -16.00
CA ARG A 68 0.50 1.05 -14.73
C ARG A 68 0.88 -0.41 -14.92
N ILE A 69 1.89 -0.83 -14.15
CA ILE A 69 2.24 -2.24 -14.00
C ILE A 69 1.59 -2.76 -12.72
N LEU A 70 0.86 -3.86 -12.85
CA LEU A 70 0.08 -4.46 -11.79
C LEU A 70 0.71 -5.78 -11.34
N ILE A 71 0.80 -5.99 -10.03
CA ILE A 71 1.26 -7.23 -9.43
C ILE A 71 0.11 -7.76 -8.58
N GLY A 72 -0.40 -8.90 -8.95
CA GLY A 72 -1.61 -9.48 -8.39
C GLY A 72 -1.35 -10.68 -7.47
N PRO A 73 -2.42 -11.40 -7.18
CA PRO A 73 -2.36 -12.55 -6.31
C PRO A 73 -1.47 -13.67 -6.88
N GLU A 74 -0.96 -14.49 -5.97
CA GLU A 74 -0.32 -15.75 -6.32
C GLU A 74 -1.13 -16.92 -5.76
N ALA A 75 -1.09 -18.05 -6.45
CA ALA A 75 -1.80 -19.25 -6.03
C ALA A 75 -0.92 -20.49 -6.21
N LYS A 76 -1.21 -21.56 -5.47
CA LYS A 76 -0.58 -22.87 -5.73
C LYS A 76 -0.92 -23.31 -7.16
N ALA A 77 0.07 -23.66 -7.93
CA ALA A 77 -0.14 -24.13 -9.30
C ALA A 77 -0.97 -25.42 -9.31
N SER A 78 -2.08 -25.40 -10.02
CA SER A 78 -2.94 -26.56 -10.23
C SER A 78 -3.69 -26.41 -11.55
N GLY A 79 -3.59 -27.43 -12.39
CA GLY A 79 -4.22 -27.43 -13.71
C GLY A 79 -3.52 -26.56 -14.75
N SER A 80 -4.27 -26.08 -15.73
CA SER A 80 -3.71 -25.24 -16.81
C SER A 80 -3.57 -23.78 -16.40
N ILE A 81 -2.40 -23.21 -16.63
CA ILE A 81 -2.09 -21.80 -16.35
C ILE A 81 -3.00 -20.86 -17.15
N SER A 82 -3.33 -21.19 -18.41
CA SER A 82 -4.24 -20.39 -19.22
C SER A 82 -5.66 -20.38 -18.63
N ARG A 83 -6.16 -21.53 -18.16
CA ARG A 83 -7.46 -21.60 -17.49
C ARG A 83 -7.47 -20.81 -16.19
N TRP A 84 -6.40 -20.89 -15.42
CA TRP A 84 -6.28 -20.10 -14.20
C TRP A 84 -6.27 -18.59 -14.51
N LEU A 85 -5.57 -18.16 -15.56
CA LEU A 85 -5.56 -16.77 -16.01
C LEU A 85 -6.98 -16.31 -16.42
N ASP A 86 -7.70 -17.10 -17.22
CA ASP A 86 -9.09 -16.80 -17.62
C ASP A 86 -10.02 -16.63 -16.39
N GLN A 87 -9.81 -17.41 -15.34
CA GLN A 87 -10.59 -17.32 -14.08
C GLN A 87 -10.24 -16.10 -13.22
N ASN A 88 -9.04 -15.55 -13.37
CA ASN A 88 -8.55 -14.40 -12.58
C ASN A 88 -8.43 -13.13 -13.44
N ARG A 89 -9.05 -13.08 -14.60
CA ARG A 89 -8.94 -11.95 -15.54
C ARG A 89 -9.47 -10.62 -15.01
N GLU A 90 -10.36 -10.67 -14.02
CA GLU A 90 -10.95 -9.48 -13.39
C GLU A 90 -10.28 -9.14 -12.04
N ALA A 91 -9.12 -9.72 -11.75
CA ALA A 91 -8.42 -9.50 -10.49
C ALA A 91 -7.99 -8.04 -10.27
N PHE A 92 -7.77 -7.30 -11.34
CA PHE A 92 -7.36 -5.88 -11.31
C PHE A 92 -8.48 -4.92 -11.74
N VAL A 93 -9.69 -5.41 -11.91
CA VAL A 93 -10.84 -4.62 -12.32
C VAL A 93 -11.65 -4.26 -11.08
N ASP A 94 -12.01 -2.99 -10.95
CA ASP A 94 -12.83 -2.49 -9.86
C ASP A 94 -14.21 -3.18 -9.86
N GLU A 95 -14.83 -3.29 -8.71
CA GLU A 95 -16.04 -4.11 -8.53
C GLU A 95 -17.21 -3.65 -9.39
N ASP A 96 -17.33 -2.34 -9.59
CA ASP A 96 -18.36 -1.69 -10.39
C ASP A 96 -18.11 -1.77 -11.91
N GLU A 97 -16.87 -2.03 -12.33
CA GLU A 97 -16.47 -2.17 -13.73
C GLU A 97 -16.37 -3.65 -14.19
N ARG A 98 -16.58 -4.59 -13.26
CA ARG A 98 -16.52 -6.02 -13.60
C ARG A 98 -17.55 -6.39 -14.65
N GLY A 99 -17.07 -7.05 -15.70
CA GLY A 99 -17.90 -7.45 -16.84
C GLY A 99 -17.87 -6.47 -18.01
N ASP A 100 -17.35 -5.27 -17.88
CA ASP A 100 -17.20 -4.30 -18.97
C ASP A 100 -16.04 -4.66 -19.88
N PHE A 101 -14.96 -5.20 -19.31
CA PHE A 101 -13.82 -5.68 -20.07
C PHE A 101 -14.15 -6.87 -20.95
N LYS A 102 -13.90 -6.72 -22.24
CA LYS A 102 -14.13 -7.74 -23.27
C LYS A 102 -12.82 -8.39 -23.66
N VAL A 103 -12.77 -9.69 -23.47
CA VAL A 103 -11.62 -10.50 -23.89
C VAL A 103 -11.63 -10.64 -25.41
N GLY A 104 -10.57 -10.17 -26.04
CA GLY A 104 -10.42 -10.31 -27.50
C GLY A 104 -10.19 -11.77 -27.93
N LYS A 105 -9.39 -12.52 -27.14
CA LYS A 105 -9.14 -13.96 -27.33
C LYS A 105 -8.91 -14.60 -25.97
N PRO A 106 -9.29 -15.88 -25.78
CA PRO A 106 -8.95 -16.64 -24.59
C PRO A 106 -7.45 -16.62 -24.29
N ALA A 107 -7.08 -16.82 -23.02
CA ALA A 107 -5.70 -16.88 -22.60
C ALA A 107 -4.92 -17.93 -23.39
N THR A 108 -3.76 -17.56 -23.89
CA THR A 108 -2.88 -18.43 -24.67
C THR A 108 -1.61 -18.74 -23.92
N ASN A 109 -1.15 -19.99 -23.99
CA ASN A 109 0.14 -20.35 -23.45
C ASN A 109 1.25 -19.67 -24.26
N THR A 110 2.07 -18.89 -23.58
CA THR A 110 3.16 -18.13 -24.16
C THR A 110 4.37 -18.28 -23.26
N PRO A 111 5.29 -19.26 -23.53
CA PRO A 111 6.43 -19.50 -22.65
C PRO A 111 7.28 -18.23 -22.47
N LEU A 112 7.64 -17.94 -21.23
CA LEU A 112 8.55 -16.85 -20.87
C LEU A 112 9.93 -17.44 -20.49
N GLY A 113 10.80 -17.50 -21.45
CA GLY A 113 12.09 -18.21 -21.30
C GLY A 113 11.87 -19.70 -21.06
N LYS A 114 12.23 -20.19 -19.86
CA LYS A 114 12.05 -21.59 -19.44
C LYS A 114 10.79 -21.82 -18.60
N ARG A 115 10.01 -20.78 -18.35
CA ARG A 115 8.81 -20.84 -17.50
C ARG A 115 7.56 -20.98 -18.34
N ASP A 116 6.62 -21.77 -17.84
CA ASP A 116 5.29 -21.80 -18.39
C ASP A 116 4.59 -20.48 -18.05
N ALA A 117 4.04 -19.86 -19.06
CA ALA A 117 3.28 -18.63 -18.91
C ALA A 117 2.04 -18.63 -19.83
N ALA A 118 1.07 -17.82 -19.48
CA ALA A 118 -0.09 -17.55 -20.31
C ALA A 118 -0.33 -16.03 -20.35
N MET A 119 -0.87 -15.56 -21.46
CA MET A 119 -1.16 -14.15 -21.69
C MET A 119 -2.59 -13.98 -22.20
N LEU A 120 -3.23 -12.90 -21.75
CA LEU A 120 -4.57 -12.48 -22.15
C LEU A 120 -4.56 -10.97 -22.35
N ALA A 121 -5.23 -10.49 -23.41
CA ALA A 121 -5.51 -9.07 -23.61
C ALA A 121 -7.01 -8.82 -23.57
N GLN A 122 -7.43 -7.79 -22.88
CA GLN A 122 -8.82 -7.37 -22.75
C GLN A 122 -8.91 -5.84 -22.79
N SER A 123 -10.12 -5.32 -23.13
CA SER A 123 -10.39 -3.89 -23.17
C SER A 123 -11.88 -3.65 -22.91
N ASP A 124 -12.22 -2.54 -22.30
CA ASP A 124 -13.60 -2.06 -22.17
C ASP A 124 -13.99 -1.04 -23.25
N GLY A 125 -13.00 -0.56 -24.01
CA GLY A 125 -13.13 0.40 -25.08
C GLY A 125 -12.55 1.79 -24.76
N SER A 126 -12.21 2.06 -23.50
CA SER A 126 -11.41 3.20 -23.04
C SER A 126 -10.04 2.76 -22.56
N ASP A 127 -9.96 1.58 -21.96
CA ASP A 127 -8.74 1.04 -21.38
C ASP A 127 -8.32 -0.26 -22.04
N MET A 128 -7.02 -0.47 -22.09
CA MET A 128 -6.40 -1.72 -22.52
C MET A 128 -5.70 -2.37 -21.35
N GLN A 129 -5.96 -3.66 -21.14
CA GLN A 129 -5.29 -4.43 -20.11
C GLN A 129 -4.65 -5.69 -20.70
N VAL A 130 -3.38 -5.94 -20.38
CA VAL A 130 -2.66 -7.17 -20.71
C VAL A 130 -2.31 -7.90 -19.42
N LEU A 131 -2.84 -9.10 -19.27
CA LEU A 131 -2.60 -9.96 -18.14
C LEU A 131 -1.63 -11.08 -18.49
N VAL A 132 -0.72 -11.38 -17.57
CA VAL A 132 0.27 -12.45 -17.70
C VAL A 132 0.26 -13.30 -16.44
N ALA A 133 0.03 -14.59 -16.60
CA ALA A 133 0.27 -15.56 -15.55
C ALA A 133 1.62 -16.25 -15.78
N ILE A 134 2.44 -16.40 -14.75
CA ILE A 134 3.75 -17.09 -14.82
C ILE A 134 3.76 -18.21 -13.77
N GLU A 135 4.17 -19.41 -14.17
CA GLU A 135 4.45 -20.50 -13.24
C GLU A 135 5.90 -20.45 -12.79
N ALA A 136 6.10 -20.37 -11.46
CA ALA A 136 7.41 -20.42 -10.85
C ALA A 136 7.35 -21.17 -9.51
N GLY A 137 8.18 -22.21 -9.36
CA GLY A 137 8.30 -22.99 -8.13
C GLY A 137 6.98 -23.63 -7.66
N GLY A 138 6.11 -24.02 -8.59
CA GLY A 138 4.83 -24.64 -8.30
C GLY A 138 3.73 -23.64 -7.84
N ARG A 139 3.90 -22.36 -8.17
CA ARG A 139 2.92 -21.29 -7.94
C ARG A 139 2.65 -20.53 -9.24
N PHE A 140 1.41 -20.09 -9.41
CA PHE A 140 1.02 -19.13 -10.42
C PHE A 140 1.10 -17.73 -9.85
N HIS A 141 1.70 -16.79 -10.57
CA HIS A 141 1.81 -15.37 -10.24
C HIS A 141 1.08 -14.58 -11.32
N LEU A 142 0.18 -13.69 -10.92
CA LEU A 142 -0.56 -12.82 -11.81
C LEU A 142 0.13 -11.46 -11.90
N LEU A 143 0.34 -11.01 -13.12
CA LEU A 143 0.89 -9.70 -13.46
C LEU A 143 -0.03 -9.03 -14.46
N GLY A 144 -0.07 -7.72 -14.47
CA GLY A 144 -0.85 -6.94 -15.41
C GLY A 144 -0.09 -5.73 -15.92
N PHE A 145 -0.48 -5.28 -17.08
CA PHE A 145 -0.18 -3.97 -17.61
C PHE A 145 -1.51 -3.35 -18.03
N ASP A 146 -1.71 -2.11 -17.71
CA ASP A 146 -2.94 -1.38 -17.91
C ASP A 146 -2.61 0.02 -18.43
N GLY A 147 -3.43 0.57 -19.31
CA GLY A 147 -3.25 1.90 -19.85
C GLY A 147 -4.35 2.29 -20.84
N ASP A 148 -4.34 3.55 -21.23
CA ASP A 148 -5.33 4.13 -22.11
C ASP A 148 -5.40 3.43 -23.48
N GLY A 149 -6.60 3.32 -24.01
CA GLY A 149 -6.90 2.66 -25.28
C GLY A 149 -8.09 3.28 -26.02
N GLY A 150 -8.48 4.50 -25.62
CA GLY A 150 -9.69 5.16 -26.12
C GLY A 150 -9.61 5.56 -27.59
N ASP A 151 -8.47 6.02 -28.05
CA ASP A 151 -8.25 6.34 -29.45
C ASP A 151 -7.00 5.66 -30.05
N GLU A 152 -6.71 5.92 -31.33
CA GLU A 152 -5.62 5.24 -32.05
C GLU A 152 -4.24 5.72 -31.57
N ASP A 153 -4.12 6.98 -31.19
CA ASP A 153 -2.85 7.59 -30.73
C ASP A 153 -2.55 7.12 -29.30
N GLU A 154 -3.50 7.18 -28.37
CA GLU A 154 -3.38 6.65 -27.00
C GLU A 154 -3.03 5.15 -27.01
N LEU A 155 -3.71 4.38 -27.86
CA LEU A 155 -3.44 2.96 -28.03
C LEU A 155 -2.02 2.69 -28.55
N ALA A 156 -1.49 3.53 -29.43
CA ALA A 156 -0.14 3.40 -29.94
C ALA A 156 0.91 3.70 -28.86
N GLU A 157 0.68 4.73 -28.05
CA GLU A 157 1.55 5.11 -26.93
C GLU A 157 1.56 4.02 -25.85
N THR A 158 0.40 3.57 -25.42
CA THR A 158 0.24 2.46 -24.46
C THR A 158 0.92 1.18 -24.99
N GLY A 159 0.75 0.89 -26.28
CA GLY A 159 1.40 -0.23 -26.95
C GLY A 159 2.92 -0.13 -26.99
N ALA A 160 3.47 1.08 -27.09
CA ALA A 160 4.91 1.32 -27.01
C ALA A 160 5.44 1.03 -25.61
N VAL A 161 4.78 1.54 -24.56
CA VAL A 161 5.18 1.26 -23.15
C VAL A 161 5.06 -0.23 -22.83
N LEU A 162 3.99 -0.88 -23.29
CA LEU A 162 3.82 -2.33 -23.15
C LEU A 162 5.03 -3.09 -23.74
N THR A 163 5.43 -2.75 -24.97
CA THR A 163 6.47 -3.50 -25.69
C THR A 163 7.89 -3.14 -25.29
N GLU A 164 8.14 -1.88 -24.95
CA GLU A 164 9.48 -1.36 -24.63
C GLU A 164 9.81 -1.51 -23.14
N THR A 165 8.81 -1.55 -22.27
CA THR A 165 9.01 -1.59 -20.82
C THR A 165 8.45 -2.86 -20.18
N PHE A 166 7.14 -3.11 -20.26
CA PHE A 166 6.52 -4.21 -19.53
C PHE A 166 6.97 -5.59 -19.98
N LEU A 167 6.97 -5.88 -21.28
CA LEU A 167 7.37 -7.20 -21.79
C LEU A 167 8.85 -7.52 -21.50
N PRO A 168 9.84 -6.60 -21.69
CA PRO A 168 11.20 -6.80 -21.24
C PRO A 168 11.34 -6.95 -19.74
N TRP A 169 10.57 -6.20 -18.95
CA TRP A 169 10.57 -6.28 -17.50
C TRP A 169 10.21 -7.69 -16.99
N LEU A 170 9.23 -8.36 -17.62
CA LEU A 170 8.86 -9.74 -17.27
C LEU A 170 10.08 -10.71 -17.28
N ALA A 171 11.05 -10.48 -18.13
CA ALA A 171 12.24 -11.32 -18.22
C ALA A 171 13.23 -11.11 -17.06
N THR A 172 13.10 -9.99 -16.32
CA THR A 172 13.97 -9.66 -15.18
C THR A 172 13.48 -10.25 -13.85
N LEU A 173 12.26 -10.75 -13.82
CA LEU A 173 11.60 -11.24 -12.62
C LEU A 173 12.35 -12.44 -12.01
N ARG A 174 12.43 -12.43 -10.69
CA ARG A 174 13.00 -13.53 -9.89
C ARG A 174 11.94 -14.03 -8.91
N PHE A 175 12.03 -15.30 -8.56
CA PHE A 175 11.05 -15.94 -7.70
C PHE A 175 11.75 -16.64 -6.53
N ARG A 176 11.30 -16.37 -5.30
CA ARG A 176 11.82 -17.02 -4.08
C ARG A 176 11.66 -18.54 -4.14
N ALA A 177 10.57 -19.02 -4.70
CA ALA A 177 10.31 -20.44 -4.90
C ALA A 177 11.33 -21.13 -5.85
N GLU A 178 12.07 -20.37 -6.67
CA GLU A 178 13.17 -20.83 -7.52
C GLU A 178 14.55 -20.57 -6.89
N GLY A 179 14.60 -20.19 -5.59
CA GLY A 179 15.84 -19.98 -4.85
C GLY A 179 16.40 -18.56 -4.90
N ALA A 180 15.62 -17.57 -5.39
CA ALA A 180 16.02 -16.17 -5.25
C ALA A 180 16.04 -15.77 -3.76
N PRO A 181 17.13 -15.12 -3.27
CA PRO A 181 17.20 -14.70 -1.88
C PRO A 181 16.15 -13.60 -1.59
N SER A 182 15.62 -13.61 -0.36
CA SER A 182 14.77 -12.52 0.12
C SER A 182 15.57 -11.20 0.14
N LEU A 183 14.88 -10.09 -0.13
CA LEU A 183 15.45 -8.74 0.04
C LEU A 183 15.48 -8.35 1.52
N LEU A 184 14.62 -8.94 2.35
CA LEU A 184 14.59 -8.69 3.78
C LEU A 184 15.77 -9.40 4.45
N PRO A 185 16.71 -8.68 5.10
CA PRO A 185 17.84 -9.29 5.80
C PRO A 185 17.33 -10.08 7.03
N GLU A 186 18.17 -11.00 7.51
CA GLU A 186 17.88 -11.67 8.78
C GLU A 186 17.87 -10.64 9.92
N PRO A 187 16.91 -10.74 10.85
CA PRO A 187 16.81 -9.81 11.97
C PRO A 187 17.96 -10.00 12.96
N VAL A 188 18.36 -8.90 13.58
CA VAL A 188 19.41 -8.86 14.58
C VAL A 188 18.81 -8.49 15.94
N ALA A 189 18.77 -9.44 16.87
CA ALA A 189 18.26 -9.21 18.21
C ALA A 189 19.09 -8.18 19.01
N GLY A 190 18.48 -7.60 20.05
CA GLY A 190 19.11 -6.61 20.92
C GLY A 190 18.89 -5.16 20.47
N GLY A 191 17.85 -4.95 19.71
CA GLY A 191 17.46 -3.66 19.16
C GLY A 191 16.66 -2.75 20.10
N MET A 192 15.83 -1.93 19.51
CA MET A 192 14.87 -1.05 20.17
C MET A 192 13.64 -1.84 20.58
N GLU A 193 12.86 -1.28 21.47
CA GLU A 193 11.60 -1.84 21.93
C GLU A 193 10.57 -0.74 22.15
N GLY A 194 9.31 -1.06 21.87
CA GLY A 194 8.16 -0.24 22.19
C GLY A 194 7.60 0.54 21.01
N LEU A 195 6.61 1.33 21.33
CA LEU A 195 5.87 2.17 20.40
C LEU A 195 6.56 3.53 20.28
N TRP A 196 6.72 4.00 19.07
CA TRP A 196 7.31 5.29 18.73
C TRP A 196 6.35 6.08 17.86
N TRP A 197 6.22 7.35 18.14
CA TRP A 197 5.31 8.24 17.46
C TRP A 197 5.97 9.58 17.15
N GLY A 198 5.62 10.15 16.03
CA GLY A 198 6.01 11.49 15.64
C GLY A 198 5.01 12.11 14.68
N TRP A 199 5.01 13.43 14.62
CA TRP A 199 4.18 14.17 13.69
C TRP A 199 5.01 15.25 12.99
N ARG A 200 4.52 15.70 11.86
CA ARG A 200 5.04 16.86 11.14
C ARG A 200 3.91 17.69 10.59
N SER A 201 4.20 18.96 10.39
CA SER A 201 3.29 19.88 9.73
C SER A 201 3.93 20.34 8.44
N ASP A 202 3.31 20.02 7.32
CA ASP A 202 3.74 20.45 6.00
C ASP A 202 2.88 21.65 5.59
N VAL A 203 3.54 22.70 5.10
CA VAL A 203 2.88 23.89 4.58
C VAL A 203 3.07 23.90 3.07
N THR A 204 1.97 23.75 2.34
CA THR A 204 1.98 23.80 0.88
C THR A 204 1.26 25.04 0.39
N LEU A 205 1.77 25.67 -0.68
CA LEU A 205 1.06 26.72 -1.39
C LEU A 205 0.13 26.07 -2.40
N GLY A 206 -1.19 26.21 -2.19
CA GLY A 206 -2.17 25.73 -3.14
C GLY A 206 -2.16 26.49 -4.46
N THR A 207 -2.76 25.92 -5.50
CA THR A 207 -2.95 26.59 -6.80
C THR A 207 -3.81 27.84 -6.70
N ASP A 208 -4.61 27.95 -5.65
CA ASP A 208 -5.40 29.12 -5.25
C ASP A 208 -4.55 30.21 -4.52
N MET A 209 -3.24 30.04 -4.47
CA MET A 209 -2.27 30.86 -3.73
C MET A 209 -2.52 30.92 -2.21
N MET A 210 -3.38 30.03 -1.68
CA MET A 210 -3.57 29.90 -0.24
C MET A 210 -2.58 28.92 0.36
N MET A 211 -1.98 29.29 1.48
CA MET A 211 -1.16 28.38 2.26
C MET A 211 -2.06 27.36 2.96
N LYS A 212 -1.82 26.08 2.71
CA LYS A 212 -2.51 24.97 3.35
C LYS A 212 -1.53 24.26 4.28
N THR A 213 -1.95 24.07 5.51
CA THR A 213 -1.19 23.30 6.50
C THR A 213 -1.80 21.91 6.58
N GLN A 214 -0.97 20.90 6.39
CA GLN A 214 -1.35 19.50 6.54
C GLN A 214 -0.50 18.89 7.65
N ASN A 215 -1.16 18.35 8.65
CA ASN A 215 -0.50 17.58 9.71
C ASN A 215 -0.50 16.11 9.33
N SER A 216 0.64 15.48 9.43
CA SER A 216 0.83 14.04 9.23
C SER A 216 1.46 13.46 10.48
N TYR A 217 1.13 12.23 10.80
CA TYR A 217 1.79 11.51 11.90
C TYR A 217 2.27 10.15 11.41
N ARG A 218 3.21 9.60 12.15
CA ARG A 218 3.76 8.27 11.91
C ARG A 218 3.91 7.55 13.24
N THR A 219 3.53 6.28 13.25
CA THR A 219 3.77 5.37 14.37
C THR A 219 4.66 4.24 13.90
N VAL A 220 5.64 3.86 14.71
CA VAL A 220 6.49 2.70 14.45
C VAL A 220 6.61 1.88 15.72
N THR A 221 6.31 0.61 15.63
CA THR A 221 6.53 -0.34 16.72
C THR A 221 7.82 -1.12 16.46
N PHE A 222 8.73 -1.13 17.43
CA PHE A 222 9.94 -1.92 17.38
C PHE A 222 9.89 -3.05 18.39
N TRP A 223 10.41 -4.22 17.99
CA TRP A 223 10.56 -5.36 18.89
C TRP A 223 12.04 -5.71 19.09
N PRO A 224 12.40 -6.24 20.27
CA PRO A 224 13.79 -6.52 20.60
C PRO A 224 14.43 -7.64 19.77
N ASP A 225 13.63 -8.36 19.00
CA ASP A 225 14.10 -9.39 18.08
C ASP A 225 14.66 -8.80 16.76
N GLY A 226 14.61 -7.49 16.59
CA GLY A 226 15.09 -6.79 15.40
C GLY A 226 14.03 -6.57 14.32
N THR A 227 12.76 -6.82 14.63
CA THR A 227 11.64 -6.48 13.74
C THR A 227 11.03 -5.13 14.07
N PHE A 228 10.34 -4.55 13.10
CA PHE A 228 9.51 -3.35 13.27
C PHE A 228 8.23 -3.45 12.43
N TYR A 229 7.26 -2.62 12.80
CA TYR A 229 6.04 -2.37 12.03
C TYR A 229 5.81 -0.86 11.92
N ASP A 230 5.58 -0.38 10.72
CA ASP A 230 5.29 1.01 10.41
C ASP A 230 3.77 1.19 10.29
N GLY A 231 3.18 2.01 11.14
CA GLY A 231 1.73 2.13 11.28
C GLY A 231 1.15 1.35 12.44
N THR A 232 -0.10 0.93 12.33
CA THR A 232 -0.84 0.18 13.35
C THR A 232 -0.68 -1.32 13.14
N PRO A 233 0.05 -2.05 14.01
CA PRO A 233 0.24 -3.49 13.84
C PRO A 233 -1.10 -4.24 13.83
N PRO A 234 -1.36 -5.12 12.85
CA PRO A 234 -2.65 -5.77 12.69
C PRO A 234 -3.03 -6.75 13.82
N LEU A 235 -2.02 -7.23 14.56
CA LEU A 235 -2.21 -8.18 15.67
C LEU A 235 -1.93 -7.59 17.06
N GLY A 236 -1.77 -6.25 17.14
CA GLY A 236 -1.41 -5.57 18.39
C GLY A 236 0.09 -5.40 18.56
N LEU A 237 0.49 -4.92 19.76
CA LEU A 237 1.88 -4.59 20.05
C LEU A 237 2.73 -5.80 20.51
N ALA A 238 2.16 -6.99 20.61
CA ALA A 238 2.93 -8.23 20.81
C ALA A 238 3.85 -8.50 19.62
N PRO A 239 4.98 -9.22 19.80
CA PRO A 239 5.85 -9.59 18.70
C PRO A 239 5.07 -10.29 17.57
N PRO A 240 5.26 -9.88 16.31
CA PRO A 240 4.44 -10.35 15.22
C PRO A 240 4.75 -11.80 14.84
N ASP A 241 3.73 -12.52 14.40
CA ASP A 241 3.93 -13.73 13.61
C ASP A 241 4.38 -13.34 12.20
N ARG A 242 5.69 -13.39 11.96
CA ARG A 242 6.30 -13.04 10.67
C ARG A 242 5.76 -13.89 9.53
N ALA A 243 5.49 -15.18 9.78
CA ALA A 243 4.95 -16.04 8.74
C ALA A 243 3.54 -15.60 8.33
N ALA A 244 2.74 -15.12 9.28
CA ALA A 244 1.43 -14.56 8.99
C ALA A 244 1.52 -13.24 8.22
N LEU A 245 2.46 -12.34 8.57
CA LEU A 245 2.69 -11.09 7.84
C LEU A 245 3.17 -11.35 6.40
N ASP A 246 4.13 -12.27 6.22
CA ASP A 246 4.62 -12.65 4.88
C ASP A 246 3.51 -13.31 4.05
N ALA A 247 2.70 -14.17 4.66
CA ALA A 247 1.55 -14.79 4.00
C ALA A 247 0.45 -13.78 3.66
N GLY A 248 0.25 -12.78 4.50
CA GLY A 248 -0.68 -11.67 4.27
C GLY A 248 -0.16 -10.64 3.27
N ARG A 249 1.09 -10.76 2.83
CA ARG A 249 1.77 -9.82 1.92
C ARG A 249 1.80 -8.38 2.45
N ASP A 250 1.80 -8.25 3.75
CA ASP A 250 1.98 -6.97 4.41
C ASP A 250 3.39 -6.42 4.09
N THR A 251 3.50 -5.16 3.74
CA THR A 251 4.76 -4.50 3.40
C THR A 251 5.18 -3.45 4.41
N ASP A 252 4.35 -3.18 5.41
CA ASP A 252 4.62 -2.15 6.43
C ASP A 252 5.44 -2.68 7.60
N TRP A 253 5.86 -3.94 7.55
CA TRP A 253 6.77 -4.53 8.50
C TRP A 253 8.15 -4.77 7.88
N GLY A 254 9.13 -5.00 8.74
CA GLY A 254 10.48 -5.29 8.27
C GLY A 254 11.44 -5.60 9.39
N ASN A 255 12.73 -5.56 9.03
CA ASN A 255 13.83 -5.73 9.99
C ASN A 255 14.68 -4.46 10.04
N TYR A 256 15.25 -4.17 11.21
CA TYR A 256 16.13 -3.03 11.35
C TYR A 256 17.51 -3.46 11.88
N VAL A 257 18.52 -2.73 11.46
CA VAL A 257 19.91 -2.94 11.89
C VAL A 257 20.49 -1.61 12.35
N ARG A 258 21.09 -1.60 13.55
CA ARG A 258 21.83 -0.43 14.03
C ARG A 258 23.18 -0.34 13.31
N GLN A 259 23.49 0.83 12.77
CA GLN A 259 24.77 1.12 12.13
C GLN A 259 25.32 2.46 12.63
N GLY A 260 26.45 2.42 13.35
CA GLY A 260 27.03 3.63 13.91
C GLY A 260 26.07 4.32 14.89
N GLY A 261 25.81 5.61 14.68
CA GLY A 261 24.85 6.41 15.46
C GLY A 261 23.40 6.36 14.93
N GLY A 262 23.14 5.55 13.90
CA GLY A 262 21.85 5.45 13.24
C GLY A 262 21.31 4.03 13.18
N MET A 263 20.25 3.85 12.40
CA MET A 263 19.74 2.55 12.01
C MET A 263 19.26 2.55 10.55
N VAL A 264 19.20 1.38 9.96
CA VAL A 264 18.60 1.14 8.66
C VAL A 264 17.39 0.25 8.88
N LEU A 265 16.24 0.71 8.45
CA LEU A 265 15.00 -0.04 8.36
C LEU A 265 14.97 -0.69 6.98
N THR A 266 14.72 -1.98 6.89
CA THR A 266 14.49 -2.69 5.63
C THR A 266 13.11 -3.33 5.69
N TYR A 267 12.22 -2.86 4.86
CA TYR A 267 10.84 -3.34 4.77
C TYR A 267 10.75 -4.69 4.07
N ALA A 268 9.65 -5.38 4.27
CA ALA A 268 9.39 -6.68 3.64
C ALA A 268 9.39 -6.62 2.11
N ASP A 269 9.08 -5.47 1.53
CA ASP A 269 9.14 -5.22 0.09
C ASP A 269 10.54 -4.85 -0.43
N GLY A 270 11.54 -4.75 0.43
CA GLY A 270 12.92 -4.40 0.09
C GLY A 270 13.21 -2.90 0.11
N ARG A 271 12.23 -2.03 0.34
CA ARG A 271 12.49 -0.60 0.62
C ARG A 271 13.43 -0.47 1.80
N THR A 272 14.29 0.53 1.76
CA THR A 272 15.17 0.85 2.88
C THR A 272 15.02 2.30 3.28
N GLU A 273 15.05 2.54 4.58
CA GLU A 273 14.99 3.87 5.15
C GLU A 273 16.05 4.03 6.23
N LYS A 274 16.68 5.20 6.28
CA LYS A 274 17.69 5.50 7.30
C LYS A 274 17.05 6.32 8.40
N ALA A 275 17.30 5.92 9.65
CA ALA A 275 16.96 6.72 10.81
C ALA A 275 18.21 7.19 11.52
N ALA A 276 18.24 8.49 11.84
CA ALA A 276 19.29 9.10 12.62
C ALA A 276 18.82 9.38 14.05
N ARG A 277 19.72 9.27 15.03
CA ARG A 277 19.38 9.62 16.40
C ARG A 277 19.31 11.14 16.56
N GLU A 278 18.26 11.63 17.20
CA GLU A 278 18.07 13.04 17.54
C GLU A 278 17.61 13.18 18.98
N GLY A 279 18.52 13.57 19.87
CA GLY A 279 18.25 13.57 21.29
C GLY A 279 17.90 12.17 21.80
N ASP A 280 16.73 12.03 22.42
CA ASP A 280 16.17 10.74 22.86
C ASP A 280 15.31 10.07 21.79
N GLY A 281 15.04 10.78 20.67
CA GLY A 281 14.22 10.33 19.56
C GLY A 281 15.02 9.80 18.37
N TRP A 282 14.28 9.53 17.28
CA TRP A 282 14.81 9.11 15.98
C TRP A 282 14.17 9.89 14.86
N THR A 283 14.98 10.42 13.94
CA THR A 283 14.49 11.10 12.75
C THR A 283 14.55 10.16 11.56
N THR A 284 13.41 9.93 10.90
CA THR A 284 13.27 9.07 9.75
C THR A 284 12.07 9.50 8.90
N GLY A 285 12.16 9.49 7.56
CA GLY A 285 11.09 9.92 6.66
C GLY A 285 10.58 11.34 6.89
N GLY A 286 11.41 12.22 7.46
CA GLY A 286 11.00 13.58 7.83
C GLY A 286 10.20 13.69 9.12
N PHE A 287 10.08 12.61 9.89
CA PHE A 287 9.45 12.59 11.20
C PHE A 287 10.50 12.46 12.31
N THR A 288 10.29 13.17 13.42
CA THR A 288 11.03 12.93 14.66
C THR A 288 10.16 12.06 15.55
N LEU A 289 10.53 10.79 15.65
CA LEU A 289 9.81 9.78 16.44
C LEU A 289 10.30 9.81 17.89
N ASN A 290 9.38 9.93 18.83
CA ASN A 290 9.62 9.84 20.25
C ASN A 290 8.96 8.57 20.81
N ARG A 291 9.56 7.96 21.82
CA ARG A 291 8.95 6.82 22.49
C ARG A 291 7.69 7.26 23.23
N VAL A 292 6.62 6.50 23.08
CA VAL A 292 5.33 6.73 23.73
C VAL A 292 4.88 5.45 24.44
N GLU A 293 4.06 5.60 25.45
CA GLU A 293 3.55 4.45 26.22
C GLU A 293 2.11 4.14 25.75
N PRO A 294 1.84 2.92 25.27
CA PRO A 294 0.49 2.51 24.91
C PRO A 294 -0.42 2.47 26.13
N LEU A 295 -1.70 2.68 25.94
CA LEU A 295 -2.65 2.52 27.02
C LEU A 295 -2.73 1.04 27.45
N PRO A 296 -2.83 0.77 28.77
CA PRO A 296 -3.02 -0.60 29.26
C PRO A 296 -4.32 -1.23 28.75
N ASP A 297 -4.29 -2.53 28.53
CA ASP A 297 -5.48 -3.28 28.14
C ASP A 297 -6.63 -3.10 29.11
N GLY A 298 -7.84 -2.99 28.57
CA GLY A 298 -9.03 -2.77 29.39
C GLY A 298 -9.22 -1.33 29.87
N THR A 299 -8.32 -0.40 29.52
CA THR A 299 -8.49 1.03 29.83
C THR A 299 -9.84 1.52 29.34
N ARG A 300 -10.51 2.33 30.19
CA ARG A 300 -11.77 3.01 29.85
C ARG A 300 -11.52 4.47 29.59
N ILE A 301 -12.19 4.97 28.56
CA ILE A 301 -12.08 6.35 28.10
C ILE A 301 -13.40 7.07 28.40
N ASP A 302 -13.31 8.25 28.97
CA ASP A 302 -14.42 9.16 29.22
C ASP A 302 -14.03 10.53 28.66
N GLY A 303 -14.44 10.82 27.44
CA GLY A 303 -14.02 12.04 26.76
C GLY A 303 -14.33 12.01 25.27
N ARG A 304 -13.73 12.96 24.56
CA ARG A 304 -13.92 13.12 23.12
C ARG A 304 -12.61 13.41 22.42
N ILE A 305 -12.55 13.03 21.16
CA ILE A 305 -11.51 13.40 20.22
C ILE A 305 -12.18 14.12 19.07
N SER A 306 -11.79 15.37 18.85
CA SER A 306 -12.25 16.17 17.72
C SER A 306 -11.15 16.23 16.68
N TRP A 307 -11.50 16.00 15.44
CA TRP A 307 -10.55 16.04 14.33
C TRP A 307 -11.08 16.91 13.19
N ILE A 308 -10.18 17.58 12.51
CA ILE A 308 -10.47 18.36 11.31
C ILE A 308 -9.49 17.88 10.24
N SER A 309 -10.01 17.38 9.12
CA SER A 309 -9.20 17.05 7.96
C SER A 309 -9.56 17.99 6.80
N PHE A 310 -8.54 18.48 6.12
CA PHE A 310 -8.68 19.16 4.85
C PHE A 310 -7.94 18.33 3.81
N SER A 311 -8.68 17.66 2.93
CA SER A 311 -8.10 17.03 1.75
C SER A 311 -8.18 18.02 0.58
N GLY A 312 -7.02 18.50 0.12
CA GLY A 312 -6.91 19.18 -1.17
C GLY A 312 -6.60 18.15 -2.25
N PHE A 313 -7.16 18.32 -3.44
CA PHE A 313 -6.74 17.54 -4.59
C PHE A 313 -5.31 17.90 -4.96
N ALA A 314 -4.50 16.90 -5.31
CA ALA A 314 -3.13 17.11 -5.74
C ALA A 314 -3.09 18.00 -6.99
N PRO A 315 -2.10 18.89 -7.13
CA PRO A 315 -1.90 19.66 -8.35
C PRO A 315 -1.61 18.68 -9.52
N GLY A 316 -2.34 18.81 -10.63
CA GLY A 316 -2.16 17.99 -11.82
C GLY A 316 -3.36 17.12 -12.19
N THR A 317 -4.35 16.94 -11.31
CA THR A 317 -5.56 16.15 -11.61
C THR A 317 -6.64 16.91 -12.39
N GLY A 318 -6.40 18.18 -12.76
CA GLY A 318 -7.41 19.02 -13.40
C GLY A 318 -8.63 19.35 -12.52
N MET A 319 -8.68 18.86 -11.30
CA MET A 319 -9.75 19.14 -10.34
C MET A 319 -9.33 20.25 -9.40
N THR A 320 -10.00 21.39 -9.49
CA THR A 320 -9.93 22.48 -8.52
C THR A 320 -11.05 22.30 -7.49
N GLY A 321 -10.70 22.01 -6.27
CA GLY A 321 -11.64 21.91 -5.16
C GLY A 321 -10.98 21.21 -4.00
N GLY A 322 -11.30 21.61 -2.78
CA GLY A 322 -10.93 20.91 -1.56
C GLY A 322 -12.21 20.37 -0.91
N ALA A 323 -12.18 19.16 -0.43
CA ALA A 323 -13.17 18.68 0.50
C ALA A 323 -12.61 18.87 1.90
N GLY A 324 -13.32 19.58 2.76
CA GLY A 324 -13.02 19.68 4.17
C GLY A 324 -14.03 18.85 4.95
N GLY A 325 -13.56 18.11 5.92
CA GLY A 325 -14.40 17.37 6.84
C GLY A 325 -13.87 17.51 8.25
N GLY A 326 -14.75 17.38 9.19
CA GLY A 326 -14.38 17.30 10.59
C GLY A 326 -15.35 16.38 11.30
N GLY A 327 -14.97 15.93 12.45
CA GLY A 327 -15.84 15.09 13.24
C GLY A 327 -15.40 15.05 14.69
N GLU A 328 -16.24 14.45 15.46
CA GLU A 328 -16.00 14.21 16.87
C GLU A 328 -16.33 12.75 17.17
N THR A 329 -15.47 12.10 17.91
CA THR A 329 -15.75 10.78 18.49
C THR A 329 -15.82 10.93 20.01
N VAL A 330 -16.98 10.65 20.58
CA VAL A 330 -17.24 10.67 22.02
C VAL A 330 -17.12 9.25 22.56
N PHE A 331 -16.28 9.05 23.55
CA PHE A 331 -16.08 7.80 24.26
C PHE A 331 -16.77 7.82 25.60
N HIS A 332 -17.44 6.73 25.93
CA HIS A 332 -18.10 6.51 27.20
C HIS A 332 -17.38 5.45 28.05
N PRO A 333 -17.31 5.61 29.37
CA PRO A 333 -16.59 4.65 30.22
C PRO A 333 -17.19 3.25 30.27
N ASP A 334 -18.38 3.06 29.70
CA ASP A 334 -19.02 1.75 29.56
C ASP A 334 -18.56 0.98 28.30
N GLY A 335 -17.62 1.55 27.52
CA GLY A 335 -17.08 0.95 26.31
C GLY A 335 -17.90 1.22 25.06
N ARG A 336 -18.82 2.16 25.10
CA ARG A 336 -19.49 2.66 23.88
C ARG A 336 -18.75 3.86 23.32
N TYR A 337 -18.86 4.07 22.01
CA TYR A 337 -18.50 5.32 21.37
C TYR A 337 -19.61 5.79 20.44
N GLU A 338 -19.64 7.07 20.21
CA GLU A 338 -20.54 7.76 19.28
C GLU A 338 -19.68 8.69 18.43
N GLY A 339 -19.85 8.67 17.12
CA GLY A 339 -19.14 9.55 16.20
C GLY A 339 -20.12 10.43 15.46
N SER A 340 -19.83 11.70 15.34
CA SER A 340 -20.48 12.61 14.41
C SER A 340 -19.45 13.06 13.39
N SER A 341 -19.78 12.97 12.10
CA SER A 341 -18.94 13.53 11.05
C SER A 341 -19.81 14.38 10.13
N PHE A 342 -19.27 15.52 9.71
CA PHE A 342 -19.84 16.28 8.61
C PHE A 342 -18.87 16.16 7.44
N GLY A 343 -19.36 15.58 6.37
CA GLY A 343 -18.59 15.26 5.17
C GLY A 343 -18.13 13.82 5.12
N THR A 344 -17.71 13.37 3.95
CA THR A 344 -17.05 12.08 3.79
C THR A 344 -15.65 12.20 4.37
N ALA A 345 -15.44 11.65 5.54
CA ALA A 345 -14.16 11.61 6.16
C ALA A 345 -13.45 10.31 5.78
N PHE A 346 -12.54 10.44 4.87
CA PHE A 346 -11.51 9.43 4.70
C PHE A 346 -10.23 9.99 5.31
N GLY A 347 -9.85 9.50 6.44
CA GLY A 347 -8.46 9.55 6.85
C GLY A 347 -7.70 8.53 6.02
N SER A 348 -7.51 8.77 4.74
CA SER A 348 -6.48 8.04 4.00
C SER A 348 -5.15 8.62 4.47
N PHE A 349 -4.50 7.91 5.33
CA PHE A 349 -3.12 8.15 5.71
C PHE A 349 -2.29 7.84 4.47
N ALA A 350 -1.45 8.77 4.06
CA ALA A 350 -0.66 8.66 2.84
C ALA A 350 0.30 7.46 2.84
N GLU A 351 0.46 6.76 3.95
CA GLU A 351 1.34 5.61 4.10
C GLU A 351 0.77 4.64 5.15
N GLY A 352 -0.08 3.74 4.71
CA GLY A 352 -0.40 2.50 5.43
C GLY A 352 -1.11 2.64 6.78
N GLY A 353 -2.42 2.48 6.77
CA GLY A 353 -3.28 2.43 7.94
C GLY A 353 -4.32 3.57 7.91
N GLY A 354 -5.53 3.27 7.56
CA GLY A 354 -6.62 4.23 7.54
C GLY A 354 -7.58 4.00 8.70
N PHE A 355 -8.04 5.08 9.29
CA PHE A 355 -9.22 5.13 10.13
C PHE A 355 -10.33 5.73 9.27
N SER A 356 -11.41 4.99 9.07
CA SER A 356 -12.61 5.50 8.38
C SER A 356 -13.78 5.42 9.33
N VAL A 357 -14.30 6.57 9.71
CA VAL A 357 -15.65 6.68 10.28
C VAL A 357 -16.54 7.18 9.17
N GLY A 358 -17.08 6.27 8.39
CA GLY A 358 -18.03 6.58 7.34
C GLY A 358 -19.40 6.86 7.91
N GLY A 359 -19.96 8.03 7.64
CA GLY A 359 -21.34 8.33 7.92
C GLY A 359 -21.79 9.63 7.24
N GLY A 360 -22.70 9.52 6.29
CA GLY A 360 -23.63 10.61 6.04
C GLY A 360 -24.74 10.53 7.07
N ASP A 361 -25.13 11.63 7.69
CA ASP A 361 -26.29 11.94 8.51
C ASP A 361 -26.68 11.02 9.70
N ASP A 362 -26.19 9.79 9.79
CA ASP A 362 -26.40 8.92 10.93
C ASP A 362 -25.15 8.87 11.81
N ALA A 363 -25.29 9.22 13.07
CA ALA A 363 -24.23 9.10 14.06
C ALA A 363 -23.65 7.67 14.04
N ALA A 364 -22.40 7.55 13.58
CA ALA A 364 -21.70 6.28 13.64
C ALA A 364 -21.45 5.96 15.11
N GLY A 365 -21.77 4.76 15.55
CA GLY A 365 -21.59 4.34 16.93
C GLY A 365 -21.25 2.86 17.02
N GLY A 366 -20.75 2.47 18.18
CA GLY A 366 -20.36 1.09 18.41
C GLY A 366 -19.78 0.86 19.80
N ARG A 367 -18.96 -0.16 19.89
CA ARG A 367 -18.20 -0.47 21.08
C ARG A 367 -16.72 -0.31 20.82
N TYR A 368 -15.99 0.08 21.85
CA TYR A 368 -14.54 0.09 21.83
C TYR A 368 -13.97 -0.74 22.99
N GLU A 369 -12.78 -1.20 22.80
CA GLU A 369 -11.94 -1.75 23.86
C GLU A 369 -10.46 -1.39 23.61
N VAL A 370 -9.67 -1.25 24.67
CA VAL A 370 -8.22 -1.22 24.57
C VAL A 370 -7.74 -2.64 24.79
N ARG A 371 -7.11 -3.22 23.79
CA ARG A 371 -6.63 -4.60 23.79
C ARG A 371 -5.35 -4.75 22.97
N ASP A 372 -4.40 -5.52 23.51
CA ASP A 372 -3.09 -5.75 22.88
C ASP A 372 -2.35 -4.42 22.59
N GLY A 373 -2.56 -3.41 23.47
CA GLY A 373 -1.97 -2.08 23.36
C GLY A 373 -2.59 -1.19 22.29
N LEU A 374 -3.70 -1.61 21.67
CA LEU A 374 -4.41 -0.86 20.62
C LEU A 374 -5.84 -0.55 21.04
N LEU A 375 -6.37 0.56 20.50
CA LEU A 375 -7.79 0.86 20.53
C LEU A 375 -8.48 0.07 19.41
N VAL A 376 -9.41 -0.79 19.77
CA VAL A 376 -10.20 -1.60 18.84
C VAL A 376 -11.60 -1.04 18.79
N PHE A 377 -12.04 -0.62 17.62
CA PHE A 377 -13.40 -0.19 17.34
C PHE A 377 -14.21 -1.34 16.76
N ALA A 378 -15.37 -1.59 17.32
CA ALA A 378 -16.36 -2.52 16.78
C ALA A 378 -17.63 -1.71 16.43
N PRO A 379 -17.72 -1.19 15.19
CA PRO A 379 -18.87 -0.42 14.75
C PRO A 379 -20.13 -1.27 14.70
N GLN A 380 -21.30 -0.65 14.78
CA GLN A 380 -22.59 -1.38 14.66
C GLN A 380 -22.76 -2.01 13.27
N LYS A 381 -22.15 -1.41 12.26
CA LYS A 381 -22.10 -1.91 10.87
C LYS A 381 -20.67 -1.78 10.36
N GLY A 382 -20.16 -2.80 9.70
CA GLY A 382 -18.80 -2.80 9.14
C GLY A 382 -17.84 -3.76 9.86
N LYS A 383 -16.57 -3.65 9.53
CA LYS A 383 -15.49 -4.45 10.14
C LYS A 383 -14.92 -3.73 11.35
N ALA A 384 -14.38 -4.50 12.28
CA ALA A 384 -13.62 -3.94 13.40
C ALA A 384 -12.34 -3.27 12.87
N GLU A 385 -12.03 -2.11 13.44
CA GLU A 385 -10.87 -1.29 13.10
C GLU A 385 -9.95 -1.15 14.31
N ARG A 386 -8.68 -0.88 14.06
CA ARG A 386 -7.68 -0.72 15.11
C ARG A 386 -6.93 0.59 14.92
N ALA A 387 -6.60 1.22 16.03
CA ALA A 387 -5.81 2.44 16.03
C ALA A 387 -4.82 2.44 17.21
N VAL A 388 -3.73 3.15 17.03
CA VAL A 388 -2.79 3.40 18.13
C VAL A 388 -3.35 4.50 19.01
N LEU A 389 -3.48 4.21 20.30
CA LEU A 389 -3.84 5.17 21.34
C LEU A 389 -2.74 5.12 22.41
N ALA A 390 -2.10 6.24 22.65
CA ALA A 390 -0.92 6.29 23.52
C ALA A 390 -0.86 7.56 24.36
N PHE A 391 -0.06 7.52 25.42
CA PHE A 391 0.31 8.72 26.16
C PHE A 391 1.45 9.46 25.46
N SER A 392 1.28 10.75 25.27
CA SER A 392 2.37 11.64 24.89
C SER A 392 3.30 11.94 26.08
N ALA A 393 4.38 12.65 25.83
CA ALA A 393 5.38 12.96 26.86
C ALA A 393 4.85 13.85 28.01
N ASP A 394 3.73 14.54 27.81
CA ASP A 394 3.04 15.37 28.80
C ASP A 394 1.82 14.68 29.42
N ASP A 395 1.75 13.35 29.30
CA ASP A 395 0.66 12.50 29.80
C ASP A 395 -0.72 12.74 29.13
N SER A 396 -0.77 13.52 28.05
CA SER A 396 -1.98 13.63 27.24
C SER A 396 -2.20 12.36 26.43
N VAL A 397 -3.45 11.94 26.29
CA VAL A 397 -3.80 10.79 25.43
C VAL A 397 -4.03 11.26 24.01
N MET A 398 -3.40 10.60 23.07
CA MET A 398 -3.47 10.96 21.65
C MET A 398 -3.91 9.77 20.78
N LEU A 399 -4.63 10.10 19.72
CA LEU A 399 -5.00 9.22 18.61
C LEU A 399 -4.59 9.91 17.30
N GLY A 400 -3.57 9.39 16.64
CA GLY A 400 -3.00 10.06 15.48
C GLY A 400 -2.39 11.41 15.83
N THR A 401 -2.92 12.50 15.26
CA THR A 401 -2.53 13.89 15.55
C THR A 401 -3.43 14.58 16.58
N ASP A 402 -4.50 13.90 17.01
CA ASP A 402 -5.55 14.50 17.81
C ASP A 402 -5.43 14.06 19.27
N PHE A 403 -5.82 14.94 20.18
CA PHE A 403 -5.73 14.71 21.61
C PHE A 403 -7.11 14.48 22.22
N LEU A 404 -7.16 13.58 23.20
CA LEU A 404 -8.35 13.31 23.97
C LEU A 404 -8.65 14.50 24.91
N GLU A 405 -9.82 15.08 24.76
CA GLU A 405 -10.40 15.98 25.75
C GLU A 405 -11.22 15.15 26.74
N GLY A 406 -10.61 14.77 27.84
CA GLY A 406 -11.27 13.91 28.82
C GLY A 406 -10.32 13.19 29.76
N SER A 407 -10.70 12.00 30.18
CA SER A 407 -9.91 11.19 31.10
C SER A 407 -9.87 9.73 30.70
N VAL A 408 -8.84 9.05 31.11
CA VAL A 408 -8.73 7.58 31.01
C VAL A 408 -8.71 6.98 32.41
N SER A 409 -9.33 5.82 32.54
CA SER A 409 -9.38 5.09 33.80
C SER A 409 -8.72 3.71 33.62
N PRO A 410 -7.93 3.24 34.58
CA PRO A 410 -7.31 1.92 34.52
C PRO A 410 -8.40 0.83 34.41
N PRO A 411 -8.05 -0.37 33.95
CA PRO A 411 -8.95 -1.51 33.93
C PRO A 411 -9.43 -1.83 35.35
N ARG A 412 -10.73 -2.16 35.47
CA ARG A 412 -11.34 -2.56 36.73
C ARG A 412 -11.14 -4.04 37.01
#